data_1a8f8907683b20980eea47a036d391fd
#
_entry.id   1a8f8907683b20980eea47a036d391fd
#
_cell.length_a   1.000
_cell.length_b   1.000
_cell.length_c   1.000
_cell.angle_alpha   90.00
_cell.angle_beta   90.00
_cell.angle_gamma   90.00
#
_symmetry.space_group_name_H-M   'P 1'
#
loop_
_entity.id
_entity.type
_entity.pdbx_description
1 polymer ?
#
loop_
_entity_poly.entity_id
_entity_poly.type
_entity_poly.pdbx_seq_one_letter_code
_entity_poly.pdbx_strand_id
1 'polypeptide(L)'
;MEDLFNSAINHLEQLVSFDTSNPPRAISESGLLDYLESIAGHNLSITDHGNGSFNCLIQQGNPKHLINVHLDTVPAGDGWETDPFKLHQDNDVVHGLGACDTKGAAAALLSLIESYDSEYAILFSTDEEAGISTCSRKF
;
A
#
# COMPACT_ATOMS: atom_id res chain seq x y z
N MET A 1 -12.99 -11.02 14.56
CA MET A 1 -11.77 -11.55 13.88
C MET A 1 -12.03 -11.80 12.40
N GLU A 2 -13.15 -12.47 12.07
CA GLU A 2 -13.55 -12.71 10.68
C GLU A 2 -13.79 -11.39 9.90
N ASP A 3 -14.41 -10.40 10.53
CA ASP A 3 -14.65 -9.08 9.91
C ASP A 3 -13.33 -8.35 9.58
N LEU A 4 -12.32 -8.43 10.46
CA LEU A 4 -11.02 -7.80 10.23
C LEU A 4 -10.26 -8.49 9.08
N PHE A 5 -10.33 -9.80 9.00
CA PHE A 5 -9.73 -10.56 7.90
C PHE A 5 -10.39 -10.20 6.55
N ASN A 6 -11.72 -10.16 6.51
CA ASN A 6 -12.45 -9.78 5.30
C ASN A 6 -12.12 -8.34 4.87
N SER A 7 -12.03 -7.41 5.83
CA SER A 7 -11.59 -6.04 5.54
C SER A 7 -10.18 -6.03 4.95
N ALA A 8 -9.24 -6.78 5.51
CA ALA A 8 -7.87 -6.87 4.99
C ALA A 8 -7.83 -7.44 3.56
N ILE A 9 -8.65 -8.47 3.25
CA ILE A 9 -8.75 -9.01 1.89
C ILE A 9 -9.32 -7.98 0.92
N ASN A 10 -10.34 -7.22 1.33
CA ASN A 10 -10.91 -6.15 0.51
C ASN A 10 -9.88 -5.05 0.22
N HIS A 11 -9.11 -4.62 1.22
CA HIS A 11 -8.02 -3.66 1.02
C HIS A 11 -6.94 -4.24 0.10
N LEU A 12 -6.58 -5.51 0.26
CA LEU A 12 -5.59 -6.15 -0.59
C LEU A 12 -6.04 -6.22 -2.05
N GLU A 13 -7.32 -6.54 -2.30
CA GLU A 13 -7.88 -6.53 -3.64
C GLU A 13 -7.77 -5.14 -4.30
N GLN A 14 -8.10 -4.08 -3.56
CA GLN A 14 -7.95 -2.71 -4.04
C GLN A 14 -6.47 -2.37 -4.29
N LEU A 15 -5.59 -2.64 -3.33
CA LEU A 15 -4.17 -2.32 -3.47
C LEU A 15 -3.51 -3.07 -4.65
N VAL A 16 -3.88 -4.34 -4.88
CA VAL A 16 -3.39 -5.13 -6.02
C VAL A 16 -3.88 -4.55 -7.34
N SER A 17 -5.10 -4.00 -7.38
CA SER A 17 -5.68 -3.44 -8.62
C SER A 17 -4.95 -2.19 -9.13
N PHE A 18 -4.23 -1.49 -8.26
CA PHE A 18 -3.43 -0.33 -8.65
C PHE A 18 -2.09 -0.77 -9.23
N ASP A 19 -1.82 -0.36 -10.48
CA ASP A 19 -0.49 -0.53 -11.08
C ASP A 19 0.49 0.46 -10.43
N THR A 20 1.24 -0.05 -9.48
CA THR A 20 2.28 0.68 -8.75
C THR A 20 3.68 0.21 -9.14
N SER A 21 3.81 -0.34 -10.35
CA SER A 21 5.08 -0.86 -10.87
C SER A 21 6.16 0.22 -10.93
N ASN A 22 7.35 -0.19 -10.56
CA ASN A 22 8.50 0.68 -10.54
C ASN A 22 9.71 0.02 -11.22
N PRO A 23 10.08 0.41 -12.46
CA PRO A 23 9.44 1.39 -13.32
C PRO A 23 8.07 0.97 -13.84
N PRO A 24 7.21 1.87 -14.41
CA PRO A 24 7.49 3.25 -14.82
C PRO A 24 7.25 4.33 -13.74
N ARG A 25 6.76 3.98 -12.54
CA ARG A 25 6.44 4.89 -11.42
C ARG A 25 5.27 5.84 -11.70
N ALA A 26 4.24 5.34 -12.33
CA ALA A 26 3.03 6.12 -12.59
C ALA A 26 2.08 6.14 -11.36
N ILE A 27 2.64 6.29 -10.16
CA ILE A 27 1.91 6.20 -8.89
C ILE A 27 0.75 7.19 -8.82
N SER A 28 0.97 8.45 -9.23
CA SER A 28 -0.06 9.50 -9.21
C SER A 28 -1.24 9.19 -10.15
N GLU A 29 -1.05 8.34 -11.15
CA GLU A 29 -2.07 7.99 -12.14
C GLU A 29 -2.77 6.66 -11.81
N SER A 30 -2.24 5.92 -10.84
CA SER A 30 -2.72 4.57 -10.51
C SER A 30 -4.06 4.55 -9.77
N GLY A 31 -4.45 5.65 -9.10
CA GLY A 31 -5.59 5.72 -8.18
C GLY A 31 -5.24 5.40 -6.72
N LEU A 32 -3.99 4.99 -6.44
CA LEU A 32 -3.55 4.65 -5.09
C LEU A 32 -3.69 5.81 -4.11
N LEU A 33 -3.29 7.03 -4.51
CA LEU A 33 -3.32 8.20 -3.61
C LEU A 33 -4.75 8.57 -3.23
N ASP A 34 -5.66 8.59 -4.20
CA ASP A 34 -7.09 8.86 -3.98
C ASP A 34 -7.73 7.79 -3.05
N TYR A 35 -7.31 6.55 -3.22
CA TYR A 35 -7.77 5.46 -2.36
C TYR A 35 -7.32 5.65 -0.91
N LEU A 36 -6.06 5.97 -0.67
CA LEU A 36 -5.55 6.25 0.68
C LEU A 36 -6.25 7.46 1.31
N GLU A 37 -6.54 8.50 0.52
CA GLU A 37 -7.27 9.67 0.97
C GLU A 37 -8.71 9.31 1.36
N SER A 38 -9.37 8.42 0.62
CA SER A 38 -10.73 7.98 0.92
C SER A 38 -10.84 7.24 2.26
N ILE A 39 -9.77 6.55 2.67
CA ILE A 39 -9.73 5.81 3.94
C ILE A 39 -9.31 6.71 5.11
N ALA A 40 -8.22 7.44 4.94
CA ALA A 40 -7.59 8.15 6.06
C ALA A 40 -8.05 9.62 6.21
N GLY A 41 -8.60 10.22 5.15
CA GLY A 41 -9.12 11.59 5.16
C GLY A 41 -8.08 12.59 5.70
N HIS A 42 -8.48 13.35 6.70
CA HIS A 42 -7.63 14.40 7.30
C HIS A 42 -6.41 13.85 8.07
N ASN A 43 -6.34 12.54 8.34
CA ASN A 43 -5.19 11.90 8.96
C ASN A 43 -4.07 11.59 7.95
N LEU A 44 -4.33 11.73 6.63
CA LEU A 44 -3.34 11.51 5.57
C LEU A 44 -2.58 12.79 5.26
N SER A 45 -1.27 12.65 5.14
CA SER A 45 -0.36 13.67 4.62
C SER A 45 0.48 13.07 3.49
N ILE A 46 0.38 13.64 2.30
CA ILE A 46 1.13 13.19 1.12
C ILE A 46 2.26 14.18 0.82
N THR A 47 3.48 13.65 0.72
CA THR A 47 4.66 14.42 0.30
C THR A 47 5.18 13.86 -1.02
N ASP A 48 5.15 14.67 -2.07
CA ASP A 48 5.72 14.35 -3.37
C ASP A 48 7.22 14.73 -3.39
N HIS A 49 8.06 13.75 -3.62
CA HIS A 49 9.52 13.93 -3.76
C HIS A 49 9.97 14.02 -5.23
N GLY A 50 9.02 13.94 -6.16
CA GLY A 50 9.26 13.89 -7.60
C GLY A 50 9.58 12.50 -8.13
N ASN A 51 9.48 12.33 -9.43
CA ASN A 51 9.77 11.07 -10.13
C ASN A 51 8.97 9.85 -9.62
N GLY A 52 7.71 10.06 -9.18
CA GLY A 52 6.86 9.00 -8.67
C GLY A 52 7.20 8.52 -7.25
N SER A 53 8.05 9.24 -6.52
CA SER A 53 8.39 8.95 -5.13
C SER A 53 7.49 9.74 -4.19
N PHE A 54 6.59 9.06 -3.49
CA PHE A 54 5.63 9.64 -2.54
C PHE A 54 5.80 9.06 -1.14
N ASN A 55 5.75 9.92 -0.13
CA ASN A 55 5.50 9.54 1.24
C ASN A 55 4.04 9.82 1.58
N CYS A 56 3.28 8.78 1.93
CA CYS A 56 1.91 8.87 2.38
C CYS A 56 1.88 8.52 3.87
N LEU A 57 1.93 9.53 4.73
CA LEU A 57 1.87 9.35 6.17
C LEU A 57 0.42 9.40 6.65
N ILE A 58 -0.06 8.32 7.24
CA ILE A 58 -1.33 8.27 7.95
C ILE A 58 -1.04 8.28 9.45
N GLN A 59 -1.50 9.33 10.15
CA GLN A 59 -1.22 9.48 11.57
C GLN A 59 -2.46 9.93 12.34
N GLN A 60 -2.69 9.27 13.47
CA GLN A 60 -3.70 9.65 14.46
C GLN A 60 -3.07 9.75 15.84
N GLY A 61 -3.36 10.84 16.56
CA GLY A 61 -2.82 11.08 17.90
C GLY A 61 -1.33 11.40 17.91
N ASN A 62 -0.64 10.97 18.97
CA ASN A 62 0.80 11.19 19.18
C ASN A 62 1.54 9.86 19.40
N PRO A 63 1.60 8.99 18.39
CA PRO A 63 2.19 7.65 18.51
C PRO A 63 3.69 7.72 18.76
N LYS A 64 4.21 6.72 19.47
CA LYS A 64 5.65 6.58 19.77
C LYS A 64 6.39 5.75 18.72
N HIS A 65 5.67 5.10 17.83
CA HIS A 65 6.22 4.19 16.84
C HIS A 65 5.67 4.53 15.46
N LEU A 66 6.52 4.39 14.46
CA LEU A 66 6.17 4.50 13.04
C LEU A 66 6.32 3.12 12.42
N ILE A 67 5.31 2.70 11.66
CA ILE A 67 5.38 1.51 10.81
C ILE A 67 5.59 1.99 9.39
N ASN A 68 6.64 1.52 8.71
CA ASN A 68 6.87 1.81 7.30
C ASN A 68 6.63 0.57 6.45
N VAL A 69 5.87 0.75 5.36
CA VAL A 69 5.58 -0.28 4.35
C VAL A 69 5.66 0.37 2.97
N HIS A 70 6.28 -0.30 1.99
CA HIS A 70 6.24 0.21 0.62
C HIS A 70 5.00 -0.30 -0.14
N LEU A 71 4.56 0.47 -1.13
CA LEU A 71 3.39 0.15 -1.96
C LEU A 71 3.74 0.00 -3.45
N ASP A 72 4.96 0.39 -3.84
CA ASP A 72 5.45 0.08 -5.18
C ASP A 72 5.82 -1.39 -5.31
N THR A 73 5.83 -1.87 -6.54
CA THR A 73 6.16 -3.25 -6.89
C THR A 73 7.15 -3.26 -8.04
N VAL A 74 7.85 -4.36 -8.23
CA VAL A 74 8.52 -4.63 -9.50
C VAL A 74 7.47 -4.72 -10.62
N PRO A 75 7.84 -4.48 -11.90
CA PRO A 75 6.95 -4.74 -13.03
C PRO A 75 6.50 -6.21 -13.08
N ALA A 76 5.27 -6.44 -13.51
CA ALA A 76 4.79 -7.79 -13.73
C ALA A 76 5.65 -8.47 -14.81
N GLY A 77 6.37 -9.54 -14.43
CA GLY A 77 7.15 -10.35 -15.34
C GLY A 77 6.29 -11.29 -16.16
N ASP A 78 6.93 -12.03 -17.06
CA ASP A 78 6.30 -13.12 -17.80
C ASP A 78 5.98 -14.30 -16.87
N GLY A 79 4.94 -15.08 -17.21
CA GLY A 79 4.61 -16.32 -16.50
C GLY A 79 3.47 -16.23 -15.50
N TRP A 80 2.75 -15.11 -15.44
CA TRP A 80 1.50 -15.04 -14.71
C TRP A 80 0.42 -15.88 -15.40
N GLU A 81 -0.21 -16.79 -14.65
CA GLU A 81 -1.35 -17.57 -15.14
C GLU A 81 -2.68 -16.84 -15.02
N THR A 82 -2.72 -15.81 -14.16
CA THR A 82 -3.86 -14.91 -13.91
C THR A 82 -3.43 -13.47 -14.10
N ASP A 83 -4.38 -12.53 -14.14
CA ASP A 83 -4.08 -11.10 -14.20
C ASP A 83 -3.33 -10.67 -12.92
N PRO A 84 -2.08 -10.15 -13.02
CA PRO A 84 -1.29 -9.73 -11.86
C PRO A 84 -1.92 -8.59 -11.06
N PHE A 85 -2.78 -7.77 -11.69
CA PHE A 85 -3.47 -6.64 -11.06
C PHE A 85 -4.88 -6.99 -10.57
N LYS A 86 -5.21 -8.28 -10.54
CA LYS A 86 -6.47 -8.78 -10.01
C LYS A 86 -6.19 -9.83 -8.94
N LEU A 87 -6.65 -9.57 -7.72
CA LEU A 87 -6.49 -10.54 -6.66
C LEU A 87 -7.25 -11.83 -7.00
N HIS A 88 -6.54 -12.93 -7.05
CA HIS A 88 -7.10 -14.26 -7.25
C HIS A 88 -6.93 -15.07 -5.97
N GLN A 89 -8.03 -15.65 -5.48
CA GLN A 89 -8.02 -16.51 -4.31
C GLN A 89 -8.21 -17.97 -4.73
N ASP A 90 -7.28 -18.80 -4.29
CA ASP A 90 -7.37 -20.27 -4.40
C ASP A 90 -7.21 -20.88 -3.02
N ASN A 91 -8.33 -21.39 -2.47
CA ASN A 91 -8.42 -21.88 -1.10
C ASN A 91 -7.94 -20.82 -0.09
N ASP A 92 -6.88 -21.11 0.66
CA ASP A 92 -6.31 -20.24 1.69
C ASP A 92 -5.15 -19.39 1.17
N VAL A 93 -4.92 -19.35 -0.14
CA VAL A 93 -3.83 -18.61 -0.79
C VAL A 93 -4.40 -17.53 -1.70
N VAL A 94 -3.81 -16.35 -1.65
CA VAL A 94 -4.13 -15.25 -2.57
C VAL A 94 -2.95 -14.96 -3.47
N HIS A 95 -3.23 -14.66 -4.75
CA HIS A 95 -2.25 -14.34 -5.77
C HIS A 95 -2.54 -12.95 -6.34
N GLY A 96 -1.50 -12.14 -6.49
CA GLY A 96 -1.57 -10.80 -7.07
C GLY A 96 -0.22 -10.11 -6.96
N LEU A 97 0.09 -9.19 -7.87
CA LEU A 97 1.38 -8.48 -7.87
C LEU A 97 1.54 -7.66 -6.59
N GLY A 98 2.63 -7.91 -5.87
CA GLY A 98 2.92 -7.27 -4.60
C GLY A 98 2.10 -7.78 -3.40
N ALA A 99 1.23 -8.80 -3.56
CA ALA A 99 0.41 -9.31 -2.45
C ALA A 99 1.26 -9.76 -1.25
N CYS A 100 2.38 -10.42 -1.50
CA CYS A 100 3.34 -10.83 -0.47
C CYS A 100 4.32 -9.72 -0.10
N ASP A 101 4.79 -8.95 -1.08
CA ASP A 101 5.81 -7.91 -0.93
C ASP A 101 5.32 -6.55 -1.49
N THR A 102 4.71 -5.69 -0.70
CA THR A 102 4.26 -5.84 0.71
C THR A 102 2.81 -5.35 0.88
N LYS A 103 1.99 -5.34 -0.20
CA LYS A 103 0.58 -4.87 -0.19
C LYS A 103 -0.29 -5.61 0.84
N GLY A 104 0.03 -6.89 1.14
CA GLY A 104 -0.66 -7.64 2.19
C GLY A 104 -0.47 -7.05 3.59
N ALA A 105 0.75 -6.62 3.92
CA ALA A 105 1.01 -5.91 5.17
C ALA A 105 0.28 -4.56 5.22
N ALA A 106 0.29 -3.81 4.12
CA ALA A 106 -0.44 -2.56 4.00
C ALA A 106 -1.95 -2.76 4.19
N ALA A 107 -2.52 -3.77 3.56
CA ALA A 107 -3.95 -4.12 3.68
C ALA A 107 -4.34 -4.43 5.13
N ALA A 108 -3.51 -5.21 5.84
CA ALA A 108 -3.73 -5.50 7.25
C ALA A 108 -3.70 -4.23 8.12
N LEU A 109 -2.77 -3.30 7.84
CA LEU A 109 -2.67 -2.03 8.55
C LEU A 109 -3.88 -1.14 8.27
N LEU A 110 -4.35 -1.04 7.02
CA LEU A 110 -5.54 -0.28 6.66
C LEU A 110 -6.78 -0.81 7.37
N SER A 111 -6.96 -2.14 7.43
CA SER A 111 -8.08 -2.74 8.16
C SER A 111 -8.02 -2.49 9.67
N LEU A 112 -6.83 -2.40 10.25
CA LEU A 112 -6.66 -2.07 11.67
C LEU A 112 -7.05 -0.62 11.97
N ILE A 113 -6.62 0.35 11.15
CA ILE A 113 -6.97 1.76 11.38
C ILE A 113 -8.45 2.06 11.20
N GLU A 114 -9.15 1.33 10.33
CA GLU A 114 -10.62 1.44 10.21
C GLU A 114 -11.37 0.80 11.37
N SER A 115 -10.79 -0.26 11.96
CA SER A 115 -11.47 -1.05 12.99
C SER A 115 -11.24 -0.56 14.43
N TYR A 116 -10.16 0.16 14.66
CA TYR A 116 -9.73 0.54 16.01
C TYR A 116 -9.43 2.04 16.12
N ASP A 117 -10.09 2.68 17.07
CA ASP A 117 -9.77 4.06 17.47
C ASP A 117 -8.56 4.04 18.42
N SER A 118 -7.36 4.16 17.86
CA SER A 118 -6.09 4.13 18.58
C SER A 118 -5.08 5.13 18.00
N GLU A 119 -3.99 5.38 18.71
CA GLU A 119 -2.89 6.18 18.19
C GLU A 119 -2.00 5.34 17.28
N TYR A 120 -1.72 5.83 16.09
CA TYR A 120 -0.85 5.16 15.11
C TYR A 120 -0.14 6.15 14.20
N ALA A 121 1.01 5.75 13.65
CA ALA A 121 1.65 6.36 12.51
C ALA A 121 2.10 5.27 11.53
N ILE A 122 1.63 5.36 10.30
CA ILE A 122 1.93 4.45 9.22
C ILE A 122 2.44 5.28 8.04
N LEU A 123 3.65 4.99 7.60
CA LEU A 123 4.25 5.57 6.41
C LEU A 123 4.17 4.56 5.26
N PHE A 124 3.45 4.92 4.21
CA PHE A 124 3.52 4.22 2.94
C PHE A 124 4.49 4.94 2.02
N SER A 125 5.53 4.23 1.58
CA SER A 125 6.52 4.73 0.61
C SER A 125 6.30 4.09 -0.77
N THR A 126 6.75 4.74 -1.85
CA THR A 126 6.48 4.26 -3.21
C THR A 126 7.73 4.18 -4.09
N ASP A 127 8.92 3.95 -3.51
CA ASP A 127 10.16 3.91 -4.26
C ASP A 127 11.20 2.90 -3.71
N GLU A 128 10.73 1.88 -3.00
CA GLU A 128 11.62 0.83 -2.47
C GLU A 128 12.21 0.00 -3.61
N GLU A 129 11.37 -0.47 -4.52
CA GLU A 129 11.73 -1.33 -5.66
C GLU A 129 12.58 -0.61 -6.71
N ALA A 130 12.62 0.72 -6.66
CA ALA A 130 13.52 1.50 -7.49
C ALA A 130 14.99 1.41 -7.06
N GLY A 131 15.28 0.91 -5.86
CA GLY A 131 16.61 0.87 -5.28
C GLY A 131 17.19 2.26 -4.93
N ILE A 132 16.39 3.32 -4.98
CA ILE A 132 16.85 4.70 -4.67
C ILE A 132 16.40 5.19 -3.30
N SER A 133 15.31 4.64 -2.76
CA SER A 133 14.81 4.91 -1.40
C SER A 133 14.77 6.40 -1.04
N THR A 134 14.33 7.25 -1.96
CA THR A 134 14.20 8.71 -1.74
C THR A 134 13.22 8.97 -0.60
N CYS A 135 12.13 8.23 -0.57
CA CYS A 135 11.07 8.32 0.44
C CYS A 135 11.64 8.15 1.85
N SER A 136 12.37 7.08 2.10
CA SER A 136 12.93 6.80 3.43
C SER A 136 14.06 7.75 3.84
N ARG A 137 14.80 8.29 2.86
CA ARG A 137 15.91 9.24 3.15
C ARG A 137 15.44 10.66 3.42
N LYS A 138 14.24 11.01 2.96
CA LYS A 138 13.68 12.36 3.10
C LYS A 138 12.56 12.43 4.15
N PHE A 139 12.24 11.32 4.80
CA PHE A 139 11.32 11.27 5.93
C PHE A 139 12.05 11.59 7.23
#